data_b390347f9e5eb1381f5c7d31158e59dc
#
_entry.id   b390347f9e5eb1381f5c7d31158e59dc
#
_cell.length_a   1.000
_cell.length_b   1.000
_cell.length_c   1.000
_cell.angle_alpha   90.00
_cell.angle_beta   90.00
_cell.angle_gamma   90.00
#
_symmetry.space_group_name_H-M   'P 1'
#
loop_
_entity.id
_entity.type
_entity.pdbx_description
1 polymer ?
#
loop_
_entity_poly.entity_id
_entity_poly.type
_entity_poly.pdbx_seq_one_letter_code
_entity_poly.pdbx_strand_id
1 'polypeptide(L)'
;MINTILLDERGKMASNEELAGIIKESSSKYKRIVFIIGGAYGVDDTLRKNVNYILKISDLIFPHEIVRLILSEQIYRSIMILNNHPYHHK
;
A
#
# COMPACT_ATOMS: atom_id res chain seq x y z
N MET A 1 5.56 -16.16 -6.78
CA MET A 1 5.67 -15.47 -5.49
C MET A 1 4.72 -14.29 -5.41
N ILE A 2 4.20 -14.02 -4.23
CA ILE A 2 3.25 -12.93 -4.00
C ILE A 2 3.86 -12.00 -2.97
N ASN A 3 3.83 -10.69 -3.26
CA ASN A 3 4.17 -9.68 -2.27
C ASN A 3 2.87 -9.17 -1.67
N THR A 4 2.70 -9.36 -0.37
CA THR A 4 1.46 -9.00 0.32
C THR A 4 1.70 -7.76 1.16
N ILE A 5 0.88 -6.74 0.92
CA ILE A 5 0.95 -5.46 1.62
C ILE A 5 -0.36 -5.26 2.38
N LEU A 6 -0.27 -5.22 3.70
CA LEU A 6 -1.43 -5.00 4.56
C LEU A 6 -1.54 -3.51 4.87
N LEU A 7 -2.74 -2.96 4.69
CA LEU A 7 -3.04 -1.60 5.14
C LEU A 7 -3.74 -1.70 6.49
N ASP A 8 -3.06 -1.21 7.51
CA ASP A 8 -3.55 -1.28 8.89
C ASP A 8 -3.04 -0.05 9.63
N GLU A 9 -3.82 0.42 10.60
CA GLU A 9 -3.47 1.60 11.38
C GLU A 9 -2.17 1.44 12.18
N ARG A 10 -1.75 0.20 12.42
CA ARG A 10 -0.50 -0.10 13.11
C ARG A 10 0.71 -0.13 12.18
N GLY A 11 0.49 0.12 10.91
CA GLY A 11 1.56 0.11 9.93
C GLY A 11 2.37 1.40 9.94
N LYS A 12 3.42 1.40 9.14
CA LYS A 12 4.28 2.55 8.97
C LYS A 12 3.76 3.43 7.83
N MET A 13 3.81 4.74 8.03
CA MET A 13 3.54 5.69 6.95
C MET A 13 4.63 5.59 5.90
N ALA A 14 4.23 5.60 4.64
CA ALA A 14 5.16 5.63 3.52
C ALA A 14 4.93 6.88 2.69
N SER A 15 5.99 7.46 2.18
CA SER A 15 5.88 8.54 1.21
C SER A 15 5.43 7.96 -0.14
N ASN A 16 5.05 8.85 -1.05
CA ASN A 16 4.69 8.42 -2.41
C ASN A 16 5.87 7.71 -3.09
N GLU A 17 7.06 8.22 -2.90
CA GLU A 17 8.28 7.65 -3.48
C GLU A 17 8.60 6.29 -2.86
N GLU A 18 8.37 6.14 -1.56
CA GLU A 18 8.58 4.86 -0.88
C GLU A 18 7.61 3.80 -1.38
N LEU A 19 6.34 4.16 -1.55
CA LEU A 19 5.34 3.23 -2.10
C LEU A 19 5.70 2.86 -3.54
N ALA A 20 6.10 3.82 -4.34
CA ALA A 20 6.55 3.55 -5.71
C ALA A 20 7.75 2.59 -5.70
N GLY A 21 8.68 2.75 -4.78
CA GLY A 21 9.82 1.87 -4.62
C GLY A 21 9.42 0.43 -4.27
N ILE A 22 8.44 0.28 -3.38
CA ILE A 22 7.91 -1.03 -3.01
C ILE A 22 7.28 -1.70 -4.23
N ILE A 23 6.50 -0.97 -5.01
CA ILE A 23 5.86 -1.49 -6.21
C ILE A 23 6.91 -1.89 -7.25
N LYS A 24 7.93 -1.07 -7.45
CA LYS A 24 9.01 -1.38 -8.37
C LYS A 24 9.76 -2.66 -7.97
N GLU A 25 10.12 -2.76 -6.71
CA GLU A 25 10.81 -3.95 -6.19
C GLU A 25 9.93 -5.19 -6.34
N SER A 26 8.64 -5.06 -6.04
CA SER A 26 7.70 -6.18 -6.15
C SER A 26 7.56 -6.64 -7.60
N SER A 27 7.55 -5.72 -8.54
CA SER A 27 7.43 -6.06 -9.97
C SER A 27 8.63 -6.86 -10.47
N SER A 28 9.81 -6.66 -9.88
CA SER A 28 11.01 -7.39 -10.30
C SER A 28 11.17 -8.74 -9.60
N LYS A 29 10.69 -8.87 -8.35
CA LYS A 29 10.88 -10.08 -7.53
C LYS A 29 9.65 -10.98 -7.47
N TYR A 30 8.46 -10.42 -7.59
CA TYR A 30 7.21 -11.12 -7.38
C TYR A 30 6.35 -11.02 -8.62
N LYS A 31 5.56 -12.05 -8.88
CA LYS A 31 4.63 -12.05 -10.02
C LYS A 31 3.35 -11.31 -9.73
N ARG A 32 3.05 -11.06 -8.46
CA ARG A 32 1.78 -10.47 -8.05
C ARG A 32 1.96 -9.66 -6.78
N ILE A 33 1.28 -8.52 -6.74
CA ILE A 33 1.17 -7.70 -5.53
C ILE A 33 -0.27 -7.79 -5.07
N VAL A 34 -0.46 -8.09 -3.77
CA VAL A 34 -1.79 -8.15 -3.18
C VAL A 34 -1.85 -7.13 -2.04
N PHE A 35 -2.81 -6.23 -2.12
CA PHE A 35 -3.08 -5.28 -1.05
C PHE A 35 -4.27 -5.79 -0.25
N ILE A 36 -4.10 -5.88 1.06
CA ILE A 36 -5.17 -6.27 1.99
C ILE A 36 -5.53 -5.05 2.81
N ILE A 37 -6.81 -4.71 2.83
CA ILE A 37 -7.30 -3.59 3.64
C ILE A 37 -7.90 -4.17 4.91
N GLY A 38 -7.35 -3.77 6.07
CA GLY A 38 -7.85 -4.22 7.35
C GLY A 38 -9.26 -3.71 7.62
N GLY A 39 -10.05 -4.52 8.31
CA GLY A 39 -11.43 -4.15 8.67
C GLY A 39 -11.51 -3.21 9.85
N ALA A 40 -12.74 -2.83 10.23
CA ALA A 40 -13.01 -1.87 11.30
C ALA A 40 -12.46 -2.32 12.66
N TYR A 41 -12.35 -3.61 12.88
CA TYR A 41 -11.84 -4.17 14.14
C TYR A 41 -10.37 -4.57 14.04
N GLY A 42 -9.72 -4.17 12.95
CA GLY A 42 -8.34 -4.53 12.71
C GLY A 42 -8.17 -5.94 12.16
N VAL A 43 -6.95 -6.44 12.23
CA VAL A 43 -6.62 -7.80 11.79
C VAL A 43 -5.91 -8.50 12.94
N ASP A 44 -5.91 -9.83 12.94
CA ASP A 44 -5.22 -10.57 13.99
C ASP A 44 -3.70 -10.58 13.76
N ASP A 45 -2.97 -10.99 14.78
CA ASP A 45 -1.52 -11.01 14.72
C ASP A 45 -0.98 -12.04 13.74
N THR A 46 -1.73 -13.10 13.49
CA THR A 46 -1.33 -14.12 12.53
C THR A 46 -1.19 -13.53 11.13
N LEU A 47 -2.17 -12.72 10.73
CA LEU A 47 -2.12 -12.07 9.43
C LEU A 47 -0.94 -11.09 9.36
N ARG A 48 -0.73 -10.29 10.42
CA ARG A 48 0.38 -9.34 10.46
C ARG A 48 1.73 -10.01 10.28
N LYS A 49 1.91 -11.18 10.85
CA LYS A 49 3.18 -11.92 10.78
C LYS A 49 3.44 -12.52 9.40
N ASN A 50 2.41 -12.68 8.59
CA ASN A 50 2.49 -13.39 7.31
C ASN A 50 2.48 -12.47 6.09
N VAL A 51 2.51 -11.16 6.30
CA VAL A 51 2.57 -10.21 5.18
C VAL A 51 3.99 -9.65 5.04
N ASN A 52 4.29 -9.13 3.87
CA ASN A 52 5.61 -8.58 3.58
C ASN A 52 5.77 -7.15 4.08
N TYR A 53 4.69 -6.37 4.01
CA TYR A 53 4.69 -4.97 4.45
C TYR A 53 3.41 -4.66 5.20
N ILE A 54 3.52 -3.80 6.21
CA ILE A 54 2.36 -3.24 6.88
C ILE A 54 2.49 -1.73 6.77
N LEU A 55 1.55 -1.11 6.05
CA LEU A 55 1.55 0.32 5.82
C LEU A 55 0.26 0.93 6.31
N LYS A 56 0.29 2.20 6.64
CA LYS A 56 -0.94 2.95 6.88
C LYS A 56 -1.04 4.11 5.91
N ILE A 57 -2.27 4.40 5.51
CA ILE A 57 -2.56 5.47 4.55
C ILE A 57 -2.47 6.84 5.21
N SER A 58 -2.90 6.92 6.47
CA SER A 58 -3.02 8.20 7.16
C SER A 58 -3.05 7.97 8.67
N ASP A 59 -2.72 9.02 9.42
CA ASP A 59 -2.93 9.02 10.87
C ASP A 59 -4.40 9.23 11.23
N LEU A 60 -5.20 9.63 10.25
CA LEU A 60 -6.65 9.77 10.41
C LEU A 60 -7.33 8.46 10.05
N ILE A 61 -8.45 8.20 10.72
CA ILE A 61 -9.24 7.01 10.45
C ILE A 61 -10.25 7.33 9.34
N PHE A 62 -10.30 6.48 8.33
CA PHE A 62 -11.26 6.59 7.23
C PHE A 62 -12.13 5.35 7.14
N PRO A 63 -13.38 5.50 6.65
CA PRO A 63 -14.20 4.33 6.32
C PRO A 63 -13.50 3.45 5.30
N HIS A 64 -13.79 2.16 5.35
CA HIS A 64 -13.17 1.15 4.49
C HIS A 64 -13.26 1.49 3.00
N GLU A 65 -14.41 1.97 2.56
CA GLU A 65 -14.62 2.33 1.16
C GLU A 65 -13.74 3.49 0.73
N ILE A 66 -13.51 4.45 1.62
CA ILE A 66 -12.65 5.59 1.34
C ILE A 66 -11.20 5.16 1.26
N VAL A 67 -10.79 4.23 2.12
CA VAL A 67 -9.43 3.68 2.09
C VAL A 67 -9.17 3.00 0.74
N ARG A 68 -10.14 2.25 0.22
CA ARG A 68 -10.02 1.61 -1.10
C ARG A 68 -9.80 2.64 -2.20
N LEU A 69 -10.54 3.73 -2.16
CA LEU A 69 -10.41 4.79 -3.16
C LEU A 69 -9.05 5.47 -3.07
N ILE A 70 -8.61 5.81 -1.86
CA ILE A 70 -7.30 6.42 -1.64
C ILE A 70 -6.19 5.50 -2.11
N LEU A 71 -6.27 4.22 -1.78
CA LEU A 71 -5.28 3.24 -2.19
C LEU A 71 -5.19 3.14 -3.71
N SER A 72 -6.32 3.10 -4.40
CA SER A 72 -6.35 3.02 -5.86
C SER A 72 -5.66 4.23 -6.48
N GLU A 73 -5.92 5.43 -5.96
CA GLU A 73 -5.28 6.65 -6.43
C GLU A 73 -3.77 6.61 -6.18
N GLN A 74 -3.34 6.14 -5.00
CA GLN A 74 -1.93 6.08 -4.66
C GLN A 74 -1.17 5.05 -5.51
N ILE A 75 -1.80 3.94 -5.84
CA ILE A 75 -1.21 2.96 -6.75
C ILE A 75 -1.03 3.57 -8.14
N TYR A 76 -2.04 4.25 -8.64
CA TYR A 76 -1.95 4.94 -9.93
C TYR A 76 -0.82 5.96 -9.92
N ARG A 77 -0.76 6.79 -8.87
CA ARG A 77 0.30 7.79 -8.70
C ARG A 77 1.68 7.16 -8.70
N SER A 78 1.83 6.04 -8.00
CA SER A 78 3.11 5.31 -7.92
C SER A 78 3.55 4.81 -9.29
N ILE A 79 2.62 4.28 -10.08
CA ILE A 79 2.93 3.82 -11.43
C ILE A 79 3.35 5.00 -12.31
N MET A 80 2.70 6.14 -12.17
CA MET A 80 3.05 7.34 -12.92
C MET A 80 4.46 7.84 -12.54
N ILE A 81 4.81 7.80 -11.25
CA ILE A 81 6.15 8.14 -10.78
C ILE A 81 7.18 7.22 -11.44
N LEU A 82 6.94 5.91 -11.44
CA LEU A 82 7.86 4.93 -12.02
C LEU A 82 8.04 5.11 -13.52
N ASN A 83 7.05 5.64 -14.20
CA ASN A 83 7.09 5.90 -15.63
C ASN A 83 7.53 7.33 -15.97
N ASN A 84 8.00 8.08 -14.97
CA ASN A 84 8.42 9.48 -15.13
C ASN A 84 7.33 10.39 -15.70
N HIS A 85 6.07 10.06 -15.41
CA HIS A 85 4.95 10.87 -15.85
C HIS A 85 4.74 12.06 -14.90
N PRO A 86 4.40 13.26 -15.40
CA PRO A 86 4.28 14.46 -14.55
C PRO A 86 3.00 14.51 -13.70
N TYR A 87 2.31 13.41 -13.50
CA TYR A 87 1.10 13.35 -12.70
C TYR A 87 1.32 13.75 -11.24
N HIS A 88 2.43 13.30 -10.65
CA HIS A 88 2.74 13.56 -9.25
C HIS A 88 3.54 14.85 -9.10
N HIS A 89 3.02 15.74 -8.27
CA HIS A 89 3.70 16.99 -7.90
C HIS A 89 4.11 16.92 -6.43
N LYS A 90 5.39 17.10 -6.20
CA LYS A 90 5.91 17.12 -4.84
C LYS A 90 5.59 18.43 -4.12
#